data_53c88e492c820dfa4a4a42e458317200
#
_entry.id   53c88e492c820dfa4a4a42e458317200
#
_cell.length_a   1.000
_cell.length_b   1.000
_cell.length_c   1.000
_cell.angle_alpha   90.00
_cell.angle_beta   90.00
_cell.angle_gamma   90.00
#
_symmetry.space_group_name_H-M   'P 1'
#
loop_
_entity.id
_entity.type
_entity.pdbx_description
1 polymer ?
#
loop_
_entity_poly.entity_id
_entity_poly.type
_entity_poly.pdbx_seq_one_letter_code
_entity_poly.pdbx_strand_id
1 'polypeptide(L)'
;MTDLARSRGDAVSQDVETPLGPARVTATEPAGAVVGTLVLGHGAGGGIGSADLVAVTTDAVAAGWRVLGVEQPWRVAGKRIAPAPPRLDEGWHAVLATLRDDGRLTGPLVLGGRSAGARVACRTAAALGADGVLCLAFPLHPPGRPERSRAGELTGVAVPLGVVQGERDAHGRPEELAAVLTGRPGATLYAVPGDHALTRSPGVALAAVDWLGGVAGAMSGDHAGVSGAGAGRPA
;
A
#
# COMPACT_ATOMS: atom_id res chain seq x y z
N MET A 1 14.83 20.16 -29.38
CA MET A 1 15.24 19.17 -28.34
C MET A 1 15.00 19.87 -27.00
N THR A 2 13.82 19.73 -26.44
CA THR A 2 13.40 20.41 -25.20
C THR A 2 13.61 19.41 -24.06
N ASP A 3 14.52 19.75 -23.18
CA ASP A 3 14.94 18.98 -22.01
C ASP A 3 13.76 18.95 -21.01
N LEU A 4 13.05 17.82 -20.95
CA LEU A 4 12.07 17.52 -19.92
C LEU A 4 12.82 17.03 -18.68
N ALA A 5 13.48 17.94 -17.98
CA ALA A 5 13.91 17.73 -16.61
C ALA A 5 12.66 17.45 -15.77
N ARG A 6 12.34 16.17 -15.53
CA ARG A 6 11.34 15.73 -14.55
C ARG A 6 11.79 16.25 -13.20
N SER A 7 11.11 17.27 -12.68
CA SER A 7 11.26 17.69 -11.29
C SER A 7 10.86 16.49 -10.42
N ARG A 8 11.84 15.86 -9.78
CA ARG A 8 11.61 14.92 -8.68
C ARG A 8 10.98 15.76 -7.58
N GLY A 9 9.73 15.47 -7.23
CA GLY A 9 9.13 16.04 -6.02
C GLY A 9 10.09 15.79 -4.85
N ASP A 10 10.49 16.85 -4.16
CA ASP A 10 11.41 16.73 -3.04
C ASP A 10 10.75 15.87 -1.95
N ALA A 11 11.38 14.74 -1.62
CA ALA A 11 10.91 13.87 -0.56
C ALA A 11 11.24 14.51 0.79
N VAL A 12 10.22 14.76 1.62
CA VAL A 12 10.37 15.33 2.95
C VAL A 12 10.19 14.24 4.00
N SER A 13 11.20 14.06 4.85
CA SER A 13 11.14 13.08 5.94
C SER A 13 10.93 13.76 7.28
N GLN A 14 10.08 13.14 8.11
CA GLN A 14 9.88 13.55 9.52
C GLN A 14 9.79 12.31 10.41
N ASP A 15 10.24 12.46 11.64
CA ASP A 15 10.06 11.44 12.67
C ASP A 15 8.70 11.64 13.36
N VAL A 16 8.03 10.51 13.62
CA VAL A 16 6.72 10.43 14.30
C VAL A 16 6.90 9.60 15.55
N GLU A 17 6.61 10.18 16.70
CA GLU A 17 6.69 9.48 17.97
C GLU A 17 5.62 8.40 18.09
N THR A 18 6.02 7.22 18.54
CA THR A 18 5.12 6.09 18.80
C THR A 18 5.43 5.45 20.14
N PRO A 19 4.52 4.65 20.71
CA PRO A 19 4.81 3.90 21.96
C PRO A 19 6.01 2.95 21.86
N LEU A 20 6.52 2.72 20.63
CA LEU A 20 7.64 1.82 20.34
C LEU A 20 8.95 2.55 20.02
N GLY A 21 8.99 3.87 20.17
CA GLY A 21 10.03 4.78 19.73
C GLY A 21 9.68 5.45 18.39
N PRO A 22 10.55 6.34 17.88
CA PRO A 22 10.25 7.09 16.66
C PRO A 22 10.16 6.18 15.43
N ALA A 23 9.11 6.39 14.65
CA ALA A 23 9.02 5.96 13.26
C ALA A 23 9.45 7.10 12.36
N ARG A 24 9.79 6.81 11.10
CA ARG A 24 10.08 7.85 10.11
C ARG A 24 9.10 7.78 8.95
N VAL A 25 8.51 8.92 8.60
CA VAL A 25 7.62 9.07 7.45
C VAL A 25 8.31 9.93 6.41
N THR A 26 8.44 9.38 5.20
CA THR A 26 8.92 10.12 4.03
C THR A 26 7.75 10.39 3.10
N ALA A 27 7.40 11.65 2.93
CA ALA A 27 6.34 12.09 2.02
C ALA A 27 6.92 12.44 0.66
N THR A 28 6.24 11.98 -0.39
CA THR A 28 6.48 12.39 -1.77
C THR A 28 5.16 12.89 -2.34
N GLU A 29 5.13 14.15 -2.74
CA GLU A 29 3.93 14.84 -3.21
C GLU A 29 3.86 14.83 -4.75
N PRO A 30 2.66 14.69 -5.35
CA PRO A 30 2.49 14.92 -6.78
C PRO A 30 2.64 16.39 -7.12
N ALA A 31 3.00 16.70 -8.37
CA ALA A 31 3.13 18.08 -8.85
C ALA A 31 1.80 18.83 -8.98
N GLY A 32 0.67 18.12 -8.98
CA GLY A 32 -0.68 18.64 -9.16
C GLY A 32 -1.60 18.32 -7.99
N ALA A 33 -2.90 18.32 -8.26
CA ALA A 33 -3.90 17.94 -7.27
C ALA A 33 -3.70 16.52 -6.77
N VAL A 34 -3.84 16.29 -5.47
CA VAL A 34 -3.76 14.96 -4.85
C VAL A 34 -5.05 14.20 -5.10
N VAL A 35 -4.98 13.07 -5.77
CA VAL A 35 -6.14 12.19 -6.05
C VAL A 35 -6.44 11.24 -4.89
N GLY A 36 -5.45 10.95 -4.04
CA GLY A 36 -5.57 10.07 -2.88
C GLY A 36 -4.25 9.91 -2.15
N THR A 37 -4.26 9.20 -1.03
CA THR A 37 -3.08 8.94 -0.20
C THR A 37 -2.76 7.46 -0.19
N LEU A 38 -1.54 7.11 -0.60
CA LEU A 38 -0.96 5.77 -0.51
C LEU A 38 0.06 5.73 0.63
N VAL A 39 -0.18 4.94 1.67
CA VAL A 39 0.77 4.75 2.77
C VAL A 39 1.46 3.40 2.62
N LEU A 40 2.79 3.41 2.45
CA LEU A 40 3.59 2.22 2.16
C LEU A 40 4.48 1.80 3.32
N GLY A 41 4.32 0.56 3.77
CA GLY A 41 5.21 -0.10 4.72
C GLY A 41 6.29 -0.95 4.04
N HIS A 42 7.45 -1.06 4.69
CA HIS A 42 8.57 -1.86 4.17
C HIS A 42 8.56 -3.33 4.64
N GLY A 43 9.36 -4.16 3.96
CA GLY A 43 9.62 -5.54 4.35
C GLY A 43 10.60 -5.67 5.50
N ALA A 44 10.66 -6.86 6.12
CA ALA A 44 11.54 -7.13 7.26
C ALA A 44 13.05 -7.03 6.91
N GLY A 45 13.43 -7.31 5.68
CA GLY A 45 14.83 -7.28 5.22
C GLY A 45 15.28 -5.96 4.59
N GLY A 46 14.40 -4.94 4.49
CA GLY A 46 14.69 -3.69 3.79
C GLY A 46 14.09 -2.47 4.47
N GLY A 47 14.19 -1.30 3.82
CA GLY A 47 13.52 -0.05 4.17
C GLY A 47 12.64 0.42 3.03
N ILE A 48 12.10 1.63 3.14
CA ILE A 48 11.30 2.27 2.08
C ILE A 48 12.11 2.54 0.79
N GLY A 49 13.43 2.54 0.86
CA GLY A 49 14.34 2.68 -0.29
C GLY A 49 14.53 1.39 -1.12
N SER A 50 13.79 0.31 -0.88
CA SER A 50 13.85 -0.87 -1.75
C SER A 50 13.34 -0.53 -3.15
N ALA A 51 13.95 -1.16 -4.18
CA ALA A 51 13.76 -0.76 -5.58
C ALA A 51 12.28 -0.86 -6.03
N ASP A 52 11.56 -1.85 -5.55
CA ASP A 52 10.13 -2.04 -5.80
C ASP A 52 9.27 -0.92 -5.20
N LEU A 53 9.51 -0.57 -3.91
CA LEU A 53 8.80 0.53 -3.26
C LEU A 53 9.13 1.89 -3.88
N VAL A 54 10.39 2.11 -4.27
CA VAL A 54 10.81 3.33 -4.97
C VAL A 54 10.11 3.44 -6.33
N ALA A 55 10.06 2.36 -7.10
CA ALA A 55 9.38 2.34 -8.40
C ALA A 55 7.88 2.64 -8.26
N VAL A 56 7.20 1.97 -7.33
CA VAL A 56 5.76 2.21 -7.05
C VAL A 56 5.54 3.65 -6.57
N THR A 57 6.39 4.17 -5.68
CA THR A 57 6.30 5.57 -5.22
C THR A 57 6.42 6.55 -6.38
N THR A 58 7.41 6.36 -7.25
CA THR A 58 7.65 7.25 -8.40
C THR A 58 6.45 7.28 -9.34
N ASP A 59 5.92 6.12 -9.70
CA ASP A 59 4.83 6.03 -10.67
C ASP A 59 3.47 6.42 -10.05
N ALA A 60 3.22 6.10 -8.76
CA ALA A 60 2.02 6.54 -8.06
C ALA A 60 1.98 8.08 -7.91
N VAL A 61 3.12 8.70 -7.59
CA VAL A 61 3.22 10.17 -7.51
C VAL A 61 2.98 10.80 -8.89
N ALA A 62 3.53 10.23 -9.96
CA ALA A 62 3.27 10.67 -11.33
C ALA A 62 1.78 10.54 -11.72
N ALA A 63 1.06 9.58 -11.13
CA ALA A 63 -0.37 9.38 -11.29
C ALA A 63 -1.24 10.24 -10.34
N GLY A 64 -0.63 11.15 -9.58
CA GLY A 64 -1.35 12.11 -8.72
C GLY A 64 -1.57 11.63 -7.28
N TRP A 65 -0.99 10.51 -6.86
CA TRP A 65 -1.09 10.05 -5.48
C TRP A 65 -0.04 10.71 -4.59
N ARG A 66 -0.45 11.18 -3.40
CA ARG A 66 0.51 11.42 -2.30
C ARG A 66 1.00 10.07 -1.81
N VAL A 67 2.32 9.88 -1.70
CA VAL A 67 2.89 8.66 -1.15
C VAL A 67 3.62 8.94 0.16
N LEU A 68 3.24 8.21 1.21
CA LEU A 68 3.83 8.28 2.55
C LEU A 68 4.52 6.95 2.84
N GLY A 69 5.84 6.92 2.67
CA GLY A 69 6.67 5.76 3.01
C GLY A 69 6.98 5.74 4.50
N VAL A 70 6.61 4.67 5.19
CA VAL A 70 6.77 4.53 6.65
C VAL A 70 7.87 3.54 6.99
N GLU A 71 8.91 4.04 7.66
CA GLU A 71 9.90 3.19 8.34
C GLU A 71 9.48 3.00 9.79
N GLN A 72 9.23 1.74 10.15
CA GLN A 72 8.76 1.34 11.48
C GLN A 72 9.81 1.61 12.57
N PRO A 73 9.41 1.84 13.85
CA PRO A 73 10.31 2.17 14.94
C PRO A 73 11.51 1.24 15.11
N TRP A 74 11.30 -0.07 14.95
CA TRP A 74 12.40 -1.03 15.04
C TRP A 74 13.47 -0.81 13.96
N ARG A 75 13.05 -0.37 12.77
CA ARG A 75 13.95 -0.09 11.65
C ARG A 75 14.72 1.21 11.88
N VAL A 76 14.04 2.27 12.33
CA VAL A 76 14.66 3.55 12.71
C VAL A 76 15.69 3.34 13.82
N ALA A 77 15.38 2.47 14.79
CA ALA A 77 16.32 2.06 15.86
C ALA A 77 17.47 1.16 15.38
N GLY A 78 17.62 0.91 14.07
CA GLY A 78 18.72 0.10 13.52
C GLY A 78 18.63 -1.39 13.81
N LYS A 79 17.51 -1.91 14.30
CA LYS A 79 17.34 -3.34 14.59
C LYS A 79 17.25 -4.14 13.28
N ARG A 80 17.84 -5.33 13.27
CA ARG A 80 17.85 -6.22 12.09
C ARG A 80 16.66 -7.17 12.03
N ILE A 81 16.02 -7.43 13.17
CA ILE A 81 14.91 -8.38 13.31
C ILE A 81 13.63 -7.61 13.57
N ALA A 82 12.64 -7.81 12.71
CA ALA A 82 11.32 -7.25 12.91
C ALA A 82 10.65 -7.85 14.17
N PRO A 83 9.96 -7.05 14.97
CA PRO A 83 9.22 -7.55 16.12
C PRO A 83 8.02 -8.41 15.70
N ALA A 84 7.37 -9.04 16.68
CA ALA A 84 6.15 -9.82 16.47
C ALA A 84 5.04 -8.97 15.80
N PRO A 85 4.15 -9.58 15.01
CA PRO A 85 3.10 -8.87 14.27
C PRO A 85 2.30 -7.85 15.09
N PRO A 86 1.83 -8.11 16.33
CA PRO A 86 1.08 -7.11 17.10
C PRO A 86 1.87 -5.81 17.36
N ARG A 87 3.18 -5.91 17.52
CA ARG A 87 4.04 -4.73 17.72
C ARG A 87 4.24 -3.93 16.44
N LEU A 88 4.26 -4.60 15.28
CA LEU A 88 4.27 -3.91 13.99
C LEU A 88 2.97 -3.14 13.78
N ASP A 89 1.83 -3.76 14.11
CA ASP A 89 0.52 -3.16 13.97
C ASP A 89 0.36 -1.97 14.93
N GLU A 90 0.83 -2.07 16.18
CA GLU A 90 0.83 -0.98 17.17
C GLU A 90 1.60 0.26 16.67
N GLY A 91 2.83 0.08 16.16
CA GLY A 91 3.62 1.17 15.60
C GLY A 91 2.96 1.80 14.37
N TRP A 92 2.37 0.97 13.52
CA TRP A 92 1.65 1.42 12.33
C TRP A 92 0.40 2.24 12.68
N HIS A 93 -0.41 1.77 13.65
CA HIS A 93 -1.57 2.51 14.15
C HIS A 93 -1.20 3.89 14.68
N ALA A 94 -0.14 3.98 15.48
CA ALA A 94 0.33 5.25 16.04
C ALA A 94 0.74 6.24 14.93
N VAL A 95 1.48 5.77 13.93
CA VAL A 95 1.87 6.61 12.78
C VAL A 95 0.64 7.10 12.02
N LEU A 96 -0.31 6.22 11.69
CA LEU A 96 -1.51 6.61 10.93
C LEU A 96 -2.42 7.55 11.72
N ALA A 97 -2.49 7.41 13.05
CA ALA A 97 -3.22 8.35 13.91
C ALA A 97 -2.62 9.76 13.81
N THR A 98 -1.30 9.90 13.98
CA THR A 98 -0.61 11.20 13.83
C THR A 98 -0.82 11.79 12.43
N LEU A 99 -0.66 10.99 11.37
CA LEU A 99 -0.87 11.47 9.99
C LEU A 99 -2.30 11.96 9.74
N ARG A 100 -3.28 11.34 10.40
CA ARG A 100 -4.69 11.76 10.33
C ARG A 100 -4.92 13.05 11.08
N ASP A 101 -4.40 13.17 12.30
CA ASP A 101 -4.53 14.37 13.13
C ASP A 101 -3.86 15.58 12.48
N ASP A 102 -2.75 15.36 11.77
CA ASP A 102 -2.04 16.36 10.98
C ASP A 102 -2.73 16.71 9.63
N GLY A 103 -3.88 16.09 9.31
CA GLY A 103 -4.60 16.30 8.05
C GLY A 103 -3.86 15.82 6.81
N ARG A 104 -2.90 14.90 6.96
CA ARG A 104 -2.07 14.41 5.85
C ARG A 104 -2.69 13.27 5.04
N LEU A 105 -3.75 12.65 5.55
CA LEU A 105 -4.51 11.62 4.84
C LEU A 105 -5.67 12.28 4.09
N THR A 106 -5.50 12.53 2.81
CA THR A 106 -6.48 13.22 1.95
C THR A 106 -6.93 12.34 0.80
N GLY A 107 -8.20 12.45 0.39
CA GLY A 107 -8.82 11.62 -0.63
C GLY A 107 -8.92 10.14 -0.20
N PRO A 108 -9.11 9.21 -1.14
CA PRO A 108 -9.07 7.78 -0.86
C PRO A 108 -7.79 7.36 -0.16
N LEU A 109 -7.91 6.60 0.93
CA LEU A 109 -6.78 6.08 1.69
C LEU A 109 -6.47 4.64 1.29
N VAL A 110 -5.33 4.43 0.67
CA VAL A 110 -4.81 3.09 0.39
C VAL A 110 -3.67 2.78 1.35
N LEU A 111 -3.80 1.67 2.07
CA LEU A 111 -2.71 1.11 2.86
C LEU A 111 -2.01 0.01 2.07
N GLY A 112 -0.69 0.00 2.09
CA GLY A 112 0.04 -0.99 1.34
C GLY A 112 1.44 -1.23 1.87
N GLY A 113 2.19 -2.03 1.14
CA GLY A 113 3.58 -2.27 1.45
C GLY A 113 4.09 -3.58 0.88
N ARG A 114 5.36 -3.83 1.17
CA ARG A 114 6.06 -5.02 0.73
C ARG A 114 6.18 -6.05 1.85
N SER A 115 5.88 -7.33 1.56
CA SER A 115 6.13 -8.45 2.47
C SER A 115 5.54 -8.22 3.87
N ALA A 116 6.33 -7.95 4.88
CA ALA A 116 5.84 -7.64 6.23
C ALA A 116 4.93 -6.41 6.25
N GLY A 117 5.24 -5.36 5.46
CA GLY A 117 4.40 -4.18 5.32
C GLY A 117 3.04 -4.49 4.69
N ALA A 118 2.99 -5.37 3.69
CA ALA A 118 1.73 -5.84 3.10
C ALA A 118 0.84 -6.53 4.14
N ARG A 119 1.43 -7.37 4.99
CA ARG A 119 0.70 -8.05 6.07
C ARG A 119 0.14 -7.08 7.11
N VAL A 120 0.94 -6.05 7.49
CA VAL A 120 0.47 -4.98 8.40
C VAL A 120 -0.72 -4.27 7.77
N ALA A 121 -0.62 -3.85 6.50
CA ALA A 121 -1.71 -3.21 5.78
C ALA A 121 -3.00 -4.05 5.79
N CYS A 122 -2.90 -5.36 5.48
CA CYS A 122 -4.05 -6.27 5.52
C CYS A 122 -4.73 -6.32 6.89
N ARG A 123 -3.93 -6.49 7.97
CA ARG A 123 -4.49 -6.66 9.32
C ARG A 123 -5.09 -5.38 9.90
N THR A 124 -4.62 -4.22 9.46
CA THR A 124 -4.99 -2.92 10.04
C THR A 124 -5.97 -2.12 9.20
N ALA A 125 -6.24 -2.53 7.96
CA ALA A 125 -7.06 -1.79 7.00
C ALA A 125 -8.43 -1.38 7.55
N ALA A 126 -9.16 -2.33 8.12
CA ALA A 126 -10.51 -2.08 8.64
C ALA A 126 -10.51 -1.07 9.80
N ALA A 127 -9.60 -1.25 10.76
CA ALA A 127 -9.50 -0.37 11.94
C ALA A 127 -9.03 1.05 11.57
N LEU A 128 -8.29 1.20 10.48
CA LEU A 128 -7.78 2.48 10.01
C LEU A 128 -8.68 3.14 8.96
N GLY A 129 -9.80 2.52 8.58
CA GLY A 129 -10.73 3.07 7.59
C GLY A 129 -10.10 3.21 6.21
N ALA A 130 -9.33 2.21 5.78
CA ALA A 130 -8.76 2.19 4.45
C ALA A 130 -9.82 1.95 3.38
N ASP A 131 -9.68 2.61 2.23
CA ASP A 131 -10.51 2.44 1.03
C ASP A 131 -9.95 1.35 0.09
N GLY A 132 -8.71 0.92 0.33
CA GLY A 132 -8.08 -0.15 -0.42
C GLY A 132 -6.80 -0.67 0.23
N VAL A 133 -6.35 -1.86 -0.18
CA VAL A 133 -5.09 -2.46 0.28
C VAL A 133 -4.26 -2.89 -0.92
N LEU A 134 -2.99 -2.45 -0.98
CA LEU A 134 -2.02 -2.82 -2.01
C LEU A 134 -0.91 -3.69 -1.40
N CYS A 135 -0.83 -4.94 -1.81
CA CYS A 135 0.19 -5.89 -1.38
C CYS A 135 1.26 -6.08 -2.46
N LEU A 136 2.52 -5.86 -2.12
CA LEU A 136 3.67 -6.21 -2.95
C LEU A 136 4.37 -7.41 -2.32
N ALA A 137 4.51 -8.51 -3.07
CA ALA A 137 5.09 -9.77 -2.60
C ALA A 137 4.50 -10.22 -1.26
N PHE A 138 3.20 -10.48 -1.21
CA PHE A 138 2.56 -10.96 0.02
C PHE A 138 3.10 -12.35 0.41
N PRO A 139 3.66 -12.51 1.62
CA PRO A 139 4.24 -13.78 2.03
C PRO A 139 3.15 -14.72 2.55
N LEU A 140 2.47 -15.45 1.66
CA LEU A 140 1.37 -16.35 2.00
C LEU A 140 1.77 -17.39 3.04
N HIS A 141 3.01 -17.86 3.01
CA HIS A 141 3.59 -18.79 3.99
C HIS A 141 5.11 -18.62 4.06
N PRO A 142 5.80 -19.13 5.09
CA PRO A 142 7.25 -19.24 5.07
C PRO A 142 7.70 -20.21 3.95
N PRO A 143 8.85 -20.01 3.31
CA PRO A 143 9.34 -20.90 2.27
C PRO A 143 9.37 -22.37 2.73
N GLY A 144 8.80 -23.26 1.91
CA GLY A 144 8.73 -24.70 2.19
C GLY A 144 7.80 -25.08 3.36
N ARG A 145 6.94 -24.17 3.83
CA ARG A 145 6.00 -24.45 4.94
C ARG A 145 4.58 -23.96 4.62
N PRO A 146 3.90 -24.50 3.62
CA PRO A 146 2.56 -24.09 3.20
C PRO A 146 1.51 -24.30 4.30
N GLU A 147 1.73 -25.24 5.24
CA GLU A 147 0.86 -25.46 6.40
C GLU A 147 0.82 -24.24 7.37
N ARG A 148 1.80 -23.36 7.29
CA ARG A 148 1.85 -22.11 8.06
C ARG A 148 1.27 -20.93 7.27
N SER A 149 0.14 -21.17 6.62
CA SER A 149 -0.53 -20.21 5.77
C SER A 149 -0.99 -18.96 6.54
N ARG A 150 -0.90 -17.82 5.88
CA ARG A 150 -1.39 -16.51 6.31
C ARG A 150 -2.57 -16.02 5.45
N ALA A 151 -3.23 -16.96 4.78
CA ALA A 151 -4.38 -16.68 3.91
C ALA A 151 -5.46 -15.84 4.64
N GLY A 152 -5.67 -16.10 5.94
CA GLY A 152 -6.62 -15.33 6.75
C GLY A 152 -6.36 -13.82 6.80
N GLU A 153 -5.10 -13.37 6.62
CA GLU A 153 -4.80 -11.94 6.55
C GLU A 153 -5.31 -11.31 5.25
N LEU A 154 -5.25 -12.04 4.12
CA LEU A 154 -5.79 -11.59 2.83
C LEU A 154 -7.33 -11.68 2.79
N THR A 155 -7.89 -12.79 3.24
CA THR A 155 -9.35 -13.00 3.20
C THR A 155 -10.09 -12.12 4.19
N GLY A 156 -9.43 -11.65 5.23
CA GLY A 156 -9.98 -10.70 6.21
C GLY A 156 -10.05 -9.25 5.73
N VAL A 157 -9.43 -8.91 4.60
CA VAL A 157 -9.53 -7.54 4.03
C VAL A 157 -10.92 -7.37 3.41
N ALA A 158 -11.71 -6.39 3.84
CA ALA A 158 -13.08 -6.16 3.36
C ALA A 158 -13.17 -5.16 2.19
N VAL A 159 -12.13 -4.37 1.97
CA VAL A 159 -12.04 -3.34 0.91
C VAL A 159 -11.36 -3.90 -0.35
N PRO A 160 -11.37 -3.19 -1.49
CA PRO A 160 -10.60 -3.57 -2.68
C PRO A 160 -9.15 -3.95 -2.34
N LEU A 161 -8.68 -5.05 -2.92
CA LEU A 161 -7.37 -5.62 -2.65
C LEU A 161 -6.60 -5.83 -3.95
N GLY A 162 -5.47 -5.13 -4.10
CA GLY A 162 -4.49 -5.37 -5.16
C GLY A 162 -3.32 -6.20 -4.62
N VAL A 163 -2.93 -7.24 -5.34
CA VAL A 163 -1.76 -8.04 -5.00
C VAL A 163 -0.85 -8.12 -6.22
N VAL A 164 0.38 -7.65 -6.09
CA VAL A 164 1.44 -7.79 -7.10
C VAL A 164 2.44 -8.82 -6.60
N GLN A 165 2.53 -9.95 -7.29
CA GLN A 165 3.29 -11.12 -6.82
C GLN A 165 4.29 -11.60 -7.85
N GLY A 166 5.50 -11.93 -7.39
CA GLY A 166 6.53 -12.53 -8.24
C GLY A 166 6.19 -13.96 -8.63
N GLU A 167 6.34 -14.31 -9.91
CA GLU A 167 6.04 -15.64 -10.45
C GLU A 167 6.82 -16.77 -9.76
N ARG A 168 7.99 -16.46 -9.20
CA ARG A 168 8.87 -17.41 -8.52
C ARG A 168 9.02 -17.13 -7.02
N ASP A 169 8.03 -16.45 -6.42
CA ASP A 169 8.07 -16.14 -4.99
C ASP A 169 7.94 -17.43 -4.15
N ALA A 170 8.97 -17.74 -3.41
CA ALA A 170 9.01 -18.92 -2.54
C ALA A 170 8.11 -18.81 -1.30
N HIS A 171 7.57 -17.62 -1.02
CA HIS A 171 6.62 -17.39 0.06
C HIS A 171 5.15 -17.53 -0.38
N GLY A 172 4.90 -17.96 -1.60
CA GLY A 172 3.60 -18.12 -2.24
C GLY A 172 3.63 -17.62 -3.67
N ARG A 173 3.39 -18.50 -4.63
CA ARG A 173 3.31 -18.18 -6.05
C ARG A 173 1.95 -17.57 -6.39
N PRO A 174 1.83 -16.90 -7.55
CA PRO A 174 0.54 -16.35 -7.99
C PRO A 174 -0.60 -17.37 -8.00
N GLU A 175 -0.35 -18.63 -8.37
CA GLU A 175 -1.36 -19.68 -8.41
C GLU A 175 -1.91 -20.00 -7.02
N GLU A 176 -1.05 -20.01 -5.99
CA GLU A 176 -1.45 -20.25 -4.61
C GLU A 176 -2.29 -19.08 -4.07
N LEU A 177 -1.90 -17.84 -4.40
CA LEU A 177 -2.67 -16.64 -4.06
C LEU A 177 -4.01 -16.59 -4.80
N ALA A 178 -4.04 -16.94 -6.09
CA ALA A 178 -5.28 -17.03 -6.87
C ALA A 178 -6.27 -18.00 -6.23
N ALA A 179 -5.80 -19.15 -5.75
CA ALA A 179 -6.66 -20.11 -5.04
C ALA A 179 -7.26 -19.52 -3.75
N VAL A 180 -6.48 -18.74 -2.97
CA VAL A 180 -6.94 -18.05 -1.76
C VAL A 180 -7.95 -16.94 -2.08
N LEU A 181 -7.76 -16.24 -3.20
CA LEU A 181 -8.58 -15.10 -3.62
C LEU A 181 -9.80 -15.51 -4.45
N THR A 182 -9.95 -16.79 -4.78
CA THR A 182 -11.10 -17.29 -5.57
C THR A 182 -12.41 -16.89 -4.91
N GLY A 183 -13.30 -16.26 -5.69
CA GLY A 183 -14.62 -15.83 -5.23
C GLY A 183 -14.62 -14.61 -4.31
N ARG A 184 -13.46 -13.96 -4.10
CA ARG A 184 -13.38 -12.71 -3.32
C ARG A 184 -13.65 -11.50 -4.23
N PRO A 185 -14.80 -10.79 -4.09
CA PRO A 185 -15.07 -9.58 -4.86
C PRO A 185 -14.02 -8.49 -4.58
N GLY A 186 -13.65 -7.73 -5.61
CA GLY A 186 -12.73 -6.59 -5.48
C GLY A 186 -11.26 -6.98 -5.24
N ALA A 187 -10.90 -8.26 -5.39
CA ALA A 187 -9.50 -8.68 -5.39
C ALA A 187 -8.95 -8.75 -6.81
N THR A 188 -7.77 -8.17 -7.03
CA THR A 188 -7.02 -8.24 -8.28
C THR A 188 -5.63 -8.76 -8.00
N LEU A 189 -5.19 -9.77 -8.76
CA LEU A 189 -3.85 -10.36 -8.65
C LEU A 189 -3.07 -10.11 -9.95
N TYR A 190 -1.89 -9.51 -9.81
CA TYR A 190 -0.95 -9.29 -10.89
C TYR A 190 0.26 -10.20 -10.68
N ALA A 191 0.47 -11.14 -11.59
CA ALA A 191 1.70 -11.91 -11.66
C ALA A 191 2.75 -11.13 -12.45
N VAL A 192 3.94 -10.96 -11.87
CA VAL A 192 5.05 -10.26 -12.51
C VAL A 192 6.31 -11.13 -12.50
N PRO A 193 7.19 -11.00 -13.49
CA PRO A 193 8.45 -11.73 -13.49
C PRO A 193 9.26 -11.38 -12.24
N GLY A 194 9.77 -12.37 -11.50
CA GLY A 194 10.59 -12.12 -10.32
C GLY A 194 10.37 -13.11 -9.20
N ASP A 195 11.05 -12.85 -8.10
CA ASP A 195 10.96 -13.58 -6.84
C ASP A 195 10.36 -12.70 -5.73
N HIS A 196 10.49 -13.10 -4.47
CA HIS A 196 10.02 -12.33 -3.32
C HIS A 196 10.60 -10.92 -3.20
N ALA A 197 11.77 -10.67 -3.77
CA ALA A 197 12.42 -9.37 -3.65
C ALA A 197 11.80 -8.31 -4.57
N LEU A 198 11.21 -8.70 -5.72
CA LEU A 198 10.67 -7.83 -6.75
C LEU A 198 11.64 -6.74 -7.27
N THR A 199 12.91 -6.79 -6.90
CA THR A 199 13.90 -5.70 -7.12
C THR A 199 14.24 -5.47 -8.59
N ARG A 200 13.98 -6.44 -9.44
CA ARG A 200 14.20 -6.38 -10.90
C ARG A 200 12.98 -6.86 -11.67
N SER A 201 11.79 -6.68 -11.08
CA SER A 201 10.54 -7.07 -11.72
C SER A 201 10.02 -5.95 -12.60
N PRO A 202 10.15 -6.05 -13.92
CA PRO A 202 9.44 -5.13 -14.79
C PRO A 202 7.92 -5.29 -14.55
N GLY A 203 7.21 -4.17 -14.54
CA GLY A 203 5.76 -4.15 -14.39
C GLY A 203 5.23 -4.02 -12.97
N VAL A 204 6.05 -4.10 -11.90
CA VAL A 204 5.57 -3.92 -10.51
C VAL A 204 4.88 -2.59 -10.32
N ALA A 205 5.52 -1.49 -10.72
CA ALA A 205 4.97 -0.16 -10.57
C ALA A 205 3.75 0.05 -11.49
N LEU A 206 3.81 -0.44 -12.72
CA LEU A 206 2.68 -0.38 -13.66
C LEU A 206 1.44 -1.10 -13.11
N ALA A 207 1.60 -2.31 -12.60
CA ALA A 207 0.51 -3.08 -11.99
C ALA A 207 -0.09 -2.36 -10.76
N ALA A 208 0.78 -1.80 -9.91
CA ALA A 208 0.34 -1.04 -8.74
C ALA A 208 -0.46 0.21 -9.14
N VAL A 209 0.01 0.98 -10.11
CA VAL A 209 -0.66 2.20 -10.58
C VAL A 209 -1.95 1.91 -11.34
N ASP A 210 -1.99 0.86 -12.15
CA ASP A 210 -3.21 0.40 -12.82
C ASP A 210 -4.31 0.11 -11.78
N TRP A 211 -3.98 -0.65 -10.75
CA TRP A 211 -4.90 -0.95 -9.67
C TRP A 211 -5.32 0.30 -8.87
N LEU A 212 -4.39 1.20 -8.54
CA LEU A 212 -4.68 2.47 -7.85
C LEU A 212 -5.64 3.35 -8.66
N GLY A 213 -5.51 3.36 -9.98
CA GLY A 213 -6.42 4.05 -10.89
C GLY A 213 -7.86 3.56 -10.78
N GLY A 214 -8.04 2.24 -10.62
CA GLY A 214 -9.34 1.62 -10.38
C GLY A 214 -9.96 2.07 -9.05
N VAL A 215 -9.16 2.16 -7.98
CA VAL A 215 -9.64 2.65 -6.66
C VAL A 215 -10.08 4.11 -6.74
N ALA A 216 -9.26 4.98 -7.35
CA ALA A 216 -9.60 6.40 -7.52
C ALA A 216 -10.86 6.60 -8.35
N GLY A 217 -11.03 5.84 -9.44
CA GLY A 217 -12.20 5.91 -10.32
C GLY A 217 -13.49 5.48 -9.62
N ALA A 218 -13.46 4.41 -8.84
CA ALA A 218 -14.62 3.93 -8.09
C ALA A 218 -15.13 4.98 -7.07
N MET A 219 -14.20 5.63 -6.35
CA MET A 219 -14.55 6.65 -5.35
C MET A 219 -15.05 7.95 -5.97
N SER A 220 -14.60 8.30 -7.20
CA SER A 220 -15.07 9.49 -7.91
C SER A 220 -16.46 9.31 -8.53
N GLY A 221 -16.84 8.08 -8.90
CA GLY A 221 -18.14 7.74 -9.49
C GLY A 221 -19.31 7.84 -8.50
N ASP A 222 -19.10 7.52 -7.22
CA ASP A 222 -20.14 7.59 -6.18
C ASP A 222 -20.57 9.03 -5.85
N HIS A 223 -19.76 10.04 -6.13
CA HIS A 223 -20.09 11.45 -5.89
C HIS A 223 -20.90 12.10 -7.02
N ALA A 224 -20.96 11.50 -8.20
CA ALA A 224 -21.72 12.03 -9.34
C ALA A 224 -23.22 11.64 -9.34
N GLY A 225 -23.61 10.69 -8.49
CA GLY A 225 -24.97 10.13 -8.44
C GLY A 225 -25.97 10.82 -7.52
N VAL A 226 -25.59 11.81 -6.71
CA VAL A 226 -26.49 12.39 -5.66
C VAL A 226 -27.02 13.81 -6.03
N SER A 227 -26.69 14.36 -7.18
CA SER A 227 -27.16 15.71 -7.58
C SER A 227 -28.23 15.64 -8.69
N GLY A 228 -29.43 15.16 -8.39
CA GLY A 228 -30.51 15.11 -9.39
C GLY A 228 -31.88 14.62 -8.92
N ALA A 229 -32.39 15.15 -7.81
CA ALA A 229 -33.83 15.03 -7.51
C ALA A 229 -34.28 16.22 -6.66
N GLY A 230 -34.61 17.31 -7.33
CA GLY A 230 -35.14 18.49 -6.72
C GLY A 230 -36.19 19.21 -7.59
N ALA A 231 -37.44 19.10 -7.17
CA ALA A 231 -38.54 20.04 -7.43
C ALA A 231 -39.25 19.96 -8.79
N GLY A 232 -40.23 19.05 -8.90
CA GLY A 232 -41.47 19.30 -9.63
C GLY A 232 -42.55 19.77 -8.67
N ARG A 233 -42.93 21.06 -8.69
CA ARG A 233 -44.19 21.56 -8.08
C ARG A 233 -45.32 21.27 -9.04
N PRO A 234 -46.50 20.80 -8.59
CA PRO A 234 -47.72 20.88 -9.36
C PRO A 234 -48.40 22.26 -9.19
N ALA A 235 -48.97 22.71 -10.25
CA ALA A 235 -49.92 23.84 -10.30
C ALA A 235 -51.29 23.37 -9.77
#